data_c1a5fa4d7ce73b8ef68a4be7fdd1b7e0
#
_entry.id   c1a5fa4d7ce73b8ef68a4be7fdd1b7e0
#
_cell.length_a   1.000
_cell.length_b   1.000
_cell.length_c   1.000
_cell.angle_alpha   90.00
_cell.angle_beta   90.00
_cell.angle_gamma   90.00
#
_symmetry.space_group_name_H-M   'P 1'
#
loop_
_entity.id
_entity.type
_entity.pdbx_description
1 polymer ?
#
loop_
_entity_poly.entity_id
_entity_poly.type
_entity_poly.pdbx_seq_one_letter_code
_entity_poly.pdbx_strand_id
1 'polypeptide(L)'
;MKSGYMPKSKTDKWKTPPEIYNKLNEEFKFDFDPCPINWKEGDPDGLTIDWGKSNFVNPPYSNVSKWIKKGYEEFKKGKKVVMLINAITDTKAFHEYINGNSEIRFIKGRVKFINPDKPDIKTPSPKPSMIVIFK
;
A
#
# COMPACT_ATOMS: atom_id res chain seq x y z
N MET A 1 -6.11 15.76 21.92
CA MET A 1 -6.06 15.33 21.78
C MET A 1 -5.90 14.89 21.69
N LYS A 2 -5.94 15.10 21.56
CA LYS A 2 -5.83 14.68 21.24
C LYS A 2 -6.17 14.11 20.97
N SER A 3 -6.42 14.19 20.77
CA SER A 3 -6.66 13.62 20.36
C SER A 3 -6.68 12.84 20.25
N GLY A 4 -6.81 12.80 20.46
CA GLY A 4 -6.77 11.98 20.23
C GLY A 4 -6.57 11.40 19.92
N TYR A 5 -6.37 11.33 19.91
CA TYR A 5 -6.01 10.77 19.35
C TYR A 5 -5.77 9.66 19.29
N MET A 6 -5.86 9.52 19.43
CA MET A 6 -5.72 8.64 19.17
C MET A 6 -5.28 7.62 18.60
N PRO A 7 -5.61 7.04 18.98
CA PRO A 7 -5.08 5.79 18.47
C PRO A 7 -5.07 5.80 16.97
N LYS A 8 -4.50 6.79 16.49
CA LYS A 8 -4.35 7.03 15.08
C LYS A 8 -3.55 5.92 14.42
N SER A 9 -2.57 5.39 15.17
CA SER A 9 -1.77 4.29 14.68
C SER A 9 -2.60 3.04 14.40
N LYS A 10 -3.71 2.86 15.13
CA LYS A 10 -4.59 1.71 14.91
C LYS A 10 -5.41 1.84 13.63
N THR A 11 -5.71 3.07 13.20
CA THR A 11 -6.51 3.31 12.01
C THR A 11 -5.65 3.64 10.79
N ASP A 12 -4.33 3.67 10.96
CA ASP A 12 -3.41 4.01 9.87
C ASP A 12 -3.16 2.84 8.92
N LYS A 13 -3.28 1.61 9.43
CA LYS A 13 -3.05 0.39 8.63
C LYS A 13 -4.35 -0.39 8.53
N TRP A 14 -4.76 -0.66 7.29
CA TRP A 14 -5.99 -1.37 7.00
C TRP A 14 -5.70 -2.56 6.12
N LYS A 15 -6.34 -3.68 6.42
CA LYS A 15 -6.10 -4.91 5.68
C LYS A 15 -6.78 -4.86 4.32
N THR A 16 -6.04 -5.27 3.29
CA THR A 16 -6.55 -5.36 1.94
C THR A 16 -7.64 -6.43 1.86
N PRO A 17 -8.78 -6.12 1.20
CA PRO A 17 -9.80 -7.16 0.99
C PRO A 17 -9.20 -8.34 0.23
N PRO A 18 -9.52 -9.60 0.65
CA PRO A 18 -8.96 -10.77 -0.01
C PRO A 18 -9.25 -10.84 -1.51
N GLU A 19 -10.42 -10.37 -1.95
CA GLU A 19 -10.77 -10.42 -3.37
C GLU A 19 -9.85 -9.54 -4.22
N ILE A 20 -9.36 -8.43 -3.68
CA ILE A 20 -8.39 -7.59 -4.39
C ILE A 20 -7.02 -8.24 -4.36
N TYR A 21 -6.58 -8.63 -3.17
CA TYR A 21 -5.25 -9.23 -3.01
C TYR A 21 -5.09 -10.50 -3.83
N ASN A 22 -6.07 -11.40 -3.75
CA ASN A 22 -5.97 -12.69 -4.43
C ASN A 22 -5.91 -12.53 -5.95
N LYS A 23 -6.69 -11.61 -6.49
CA LYS A 23 -6.69 -11.35 -7.93
C LYS A 23 -5.35 -10.82 -8.41
N LEU A 24 -4.77 -9.88 -7.67
CA LEU A 24 -3.45 -9.35 -8.00
C LEU A 24 -2.37 -10.42 -7.81
N ASN A 25 -2.51 -11.25 -6.79
CA ASN A 25 -1.54 -12.30 -6.53
C ASN A 25 -1.52 -13.36 -7.63
N GLU A 26 -2.69 -13.64 -8.22
CA GLU A 26 -2.74 -14.53 -9.39
C GLU A 26 -1.92 -13.99 -10.55
N GLU A 27 -1.97 -12.69 -10.76
CA GLU A 27 -1.28 -12.04 -11.85
C GLU A 27 0.21 -11.87 -11.58
N PHE A 28 0.57 -11.43 -10.39
CA PHE A 28 1.94 -11.00 -10.10
C PHE A 28 2.75 -11.98 -9.26
N LYS A 29 2.12 -12.97 -8.64
CA LYS A 29 2.80 -14.01 -7.84
C LYS A 29 3.71 -13.40 -6.78
N PHE A 30 3.11 -12.67 -5.85
CA PHE A 30 3.85 -11.96 -4.81
C PHE A 30 4.67 -12.92 -3.94
N ASP A 31 5.92 -12.55 -3.66
CA ASP A 31 6.77 -13.31 -2.76
C ASP A 31 7.19 -12.50 -1.54
N PHE A 32 6.77 -11.24 -1.43
CA PHE A 32 7.14 -10.42 -0.30
C PHE A 32 6.14 -9.29 -0.07
N ASP A 33 5.89 -8.98 1.22
CA ASP A 33 5.07 -7.84 1.64
C ASP A 33 5.94 -6.99 2.58
N PRO A 34 6.49 -5.88 2.10
CA PRO A 34 7.37 -5.05 2.93
C PRO A 34 6.64 -4.26 4.02
N CYS A 35 5.31 -4.22 3.95
CA CYS A 35 4.51 -3.48 4.91
C CYS A 35 3.37 -4.35 5.45
N PRO A 36 3.69 -5.48 6.11
CA PRO A 36 2.65 -6.41 6.55
C PRO A 36 1.79 -5.81 7.63
N ILE A 37 0.51 -6.22 7.63
CA ILE A 37 -0.46 -5.69 8.58
C ILE A 37 -0.11 -6.04 10.03
N ASN A 38 0.61 -7.15 10.23
CA ASN A 38 0.98 -7.62 11.56
C ASN A 38 2.40 -7.21 11.98
N TRP A 39 2.97 -6.22 11.30
CA TRP A 39 4.29 -5.69 11.68
C TRP A 39 4.25 -5.16 13.11
N LYS A 40 5.28 -5.43 13.87
CA LYS A 40 5.42 -4.90 15.23
C LYS A 40 6.85 -4.47 15.50
N GLU A 41 6.98 -3.69 16.56
CA GLU A 41 8.26 -3.13 16.96
C GLU A 41 9.33 -4.24 17.05
N GLY A 42 10.46 -4.01 16.41
CA GLY A 42 11.53 -4.99 16.36
C GLY A 42 11.58 -5.78 15.07
N ASP A 43 10.48 -5.82 14.30
CA ASP A 43 10.50 -6.44 13.00
C ASP A 43 11.27 -5.57 12.00
N PRO A 44 11.80 -6.16 10.92
CA PRO A 44 12.50 -5.36 9.90
C PRO A 44 11.60 -4.26 9.34
N ASP A 45 12.17 -3.06 9.22
CA ASP A 45 11.46 -1.92 8.66
C ASP A 45 11.54 -1.99 7.13
N GLY A 46 10.37 -2.17 6.51
CA GLY A 46 10.29 -2.30 5.04
C GLY A 46 10.86 -1.13 4.27
N LEU A 47 10.94 0.05 4.89
CA LEU A 47 11.54 1.22 4.23
C LEU A 47 13.06 1.16 4.18
N THR A 48 13.69 0.25 4.94
CA THR A 48 15.16 0.21 5.08
C THR A 48 15.80 -1.06 4.58
N ILE A 49 15.02 -2.02 4.10
CA ILE A 49 15.54 -3.32 3.64
C ILE A 49 15.30 -3.51 2.15
N ASP A 50 16.00 -4.46 1.56
CA ASP A 50 15.71 -4.88 0.20
C ASP A 50 14.42 -5.70 0.18
N TRP A 51 13.65 -5.51 -0.88
CA TRP A 51 12.39 -6.23 -1.06
C TRP A 51 12.60 -7.50 -1.87
N GLY A 52 11.52 -8.28 -2.04
CA GLY A 52 11.55 -9.49 -2.84
C GLY A 52 11.48 -9.20 -4.34
N LYS A 53 11.27 -10.25 -5.11
CA LYS A 53 11.20 -10.14 -6.57
C LYS A 53 9.86 -9.58 -7.03
N SER A 54 8.79 -9.91 -6.33
CA SER A 54 7.43 -9.45 -6.64
C SER A 54 6.75 -9.06 -5.33
N ASN A 55 6.38 -7.81 -5.22
CA ASN A 55 6.00 -7.23 -3.94
C ASN A 55 4.62 -6.60 -3.98
N PHE A 56 3.85 -6.82 -2.93
CA PHE A 56 2.59 -6.14 -2.73
C PHE A 56 2.69 -5.20 -1.54
N VAL A 57 2.27 -3.94 -1.73
CA VAL A 57 2.38 -2.93 -0.68
C VAL A 57 1.06 -2.20 -0.51
N ASN A 58 0.50 -2.27 0.69
CA ASN A 58 -0.63 -1.45 1.11
C ASN A 58 -0.11 -0.58 2.25
N PRO A 59 0.46 0.60 1.94
CA PRO A 59 1.19 1.36 2.96
C PRO A 59 0.26 2.10 3.90
N PRO A 60 0.76 2.46 5.10
CA PRO A 60 -0.01 3.30 6.00
C PRO A 60 -0.22 4.68 5.38
N TYR A 61 -1.35 5.31 5.69
CA TYR A 61 -1.70 6.60 5.11
C TYR A 61 -0.73 7.71 5.51
N SER A 62 -0.20 7.64 6.72
CA SER A 62 0.58 8.73 7.29
C SER A 62 1.90 9.00 6.59
N ASN A 63 2.49 8.01 5.92
CA ASN A 63 3.77 8.21 5.25
C ASN A 63 3.83 7.53 3.89
N VAL A 64 2.72 7.58 3.16
CA VAL A 64 2.60 6.90 1.87
C VAL A 64 3.65 7.38 0.87
N SER A 65 4.05 8.64 0.90
CA SER A 65 5.03 9.16 -0.05
C SER A 65 6.40 8.48 0.10
N LYS A 66 6.78 8.14 1.32
CA LYS A 66 8.04 7.41 1.55
C LYS A 66 7.96 6.00 0.97
N TRP A 67 6.80 5.35 1.08
CA TRP A 67 6.60 4.02 0.53
C TRP A 67 6.58 4.04 -1.00
N ILE A 68 6.01 5.09 -1.60
CA ILE A 68 6.02 5.26 -3.05
C ILE A 68 7.46 5.39 -3.55
N LYS A 69 8.24 6.24 -2.90
CA LYS A 69 9.65 6.43 -3.27
C LYS A 69 10.42 5.12 -3.15
N LYS A 70 10.24 4.40 -2.05
CA LYS A 70 10.92 3.12 -1.83
C LYS A 70 10.51 2.10 -2.88
N GLY A 71 9.22 2.03 -3.20
CA GLY A 71 8.73 1.13 -4.25
C GLY A 71 9.36 1.41 -5.60
N TYR A 72 9.46 2.68 -5.95
CA TYR A 72 10.12 3.08 -7.19
C TYR A 72 11.60 2.67 -7.19
N GLU A 73 12.29 2.90 -6.08
CA GLU A 73 13.71 2.54 -5.97
C GLU A 73 13.92 1.03 -6.11
N GLU A 74 13.05 0.23 -5.50
CA GLU A 74 13.13 -1.22 -5.62
C GLU A 74 12.82 -1.69 -7.05
N PHE A 75 11.86 -1.04 -7.69
CA PHE A 75 11.57 -1.29 -9.10
C PHE A 75 12.79 -1.01 -9.97
N LYS A 76 13.51 0.07 -9.71
CA LYS A 76 14.72 0.40 -10.48
C LYS A 76 15.81 -0.65 -10.32
N LYS A 77 15.75 -1.46 -9.29
CA LYS A 77 16.66 -2.60 -9.11
C LYS A 77 16.20 -3.85 -9.88
N GLY A 78 15.10 -3.75 -10.62
CA GLY A 78 14.60 -4.85 -11.44
C GLY A 78 13.46 -5.66 -10.82
N LYS A 79 12.84 -5.15 -9.76
CA LYS A 79 11.77 -5.86 -9.06
C LYS A 79 10.40 -5.39 -9.52
N LYS A 80 9.39 -6.24 -9.34
CA LYS A 80 7.99 -5.83 -9.53
C LYS A 80 7.46 -5.28 -8.22
N VAL A 81 6.74 -4.17 -8.30
CA VAL A 81 6.14 -3.56 -7.11
C VAL A 81 4.71 -3.16 -7.45
N VAL A 82 3.76 -3.69 -6.69
CA VAL A 82 2.33 -3.40 -6.86
C VAL A 82 1.84 -2.75 -5.58
N MET A 83 1.29 -1.55 -5.70
CA MET A 83 0.86 -0.78 -4.54
C MET A 83 -0.63 -0.47 -4.62
N LEU A 84 -1.33 -0.63 -3.50
CA LEU A 84 -2.72 -0.19 -3.35
C LEU A 84 -2.70 1.08 -2.52
N ILE A 85 -3.03 2.21 -3.14
CA ILE A 85 -2.95 3.51 -2.50
C ILE A 85 -4.14 4.38 -2.90
N ASN A 86 -4.35 5.47 -2.18
CA ASN A 86 -5.36 6.47 -2.56
C ASN A 86 -4.99 7.10 -3.90
N ALA A 87 -6.02 7.34 -4.72
CA ALA A 87 -5.83 7.92 -6.06
C ALA A 87 -5.73 9.44 -5.96
N ILE A 88 -4.63 9.92 -5.38
CA ILE A 88 -4.34 11.34 -5.21
C ILE A 88 -3.26 11.69 -6.21
N THR A 89 -3.62 12.51 -7.20
CA THR A 89 -2.79 12.73 -8.39
C THR A 89 -2.09 14.07 -8.44
N ASP A 90 -2.21 14.87 -7.39
CA ASP A 90 -1.58 16.20 -7.35
C ASP A 90 -0.36 16.26 -6.44
N THR A 91 0.08 15.13 -5.87
CA THR A 91 1.22 15.12 -4.96
C THR A 91 2.54 15.07 -5.72
N LYS A 92 3.59 15.55 -5.04
CA LYS A 92 4.95 15.46 -5.57
C LYS A 92 5.34 14.01 -5.84
N ALA A 93 5.00 13.10 -4.92
CA ALA A 93 5.35 11.69 -5.07
C ALA A 93 4.69 11.08 -6.31
N PHE A 94 3.43 11.44 -6.59
CA PHE A 94 2.77 10.94 -7.79
C PHE A 94 3.53 11.36 -9.04
N HIS A 95 3.90 12.63 -9.14
CA HIS A 95 4.54 13.16 -10.35
C HIS A 95 5.99 12.74 -10.49
N GLU A 96 6.71 12.58 -9.39
CA GLU A 96 8.11 12.17 -9.45
C GLU A 96 8.29 10.68 -9.71
N TYR A 97 7.43 9.84 -9.14
CA TYR A 97 7.68 8.40 -9.15
C TYR A 97 6.64 7.59 -9.92
N ILE A 98 5.38 7.97 -9.89
CA ILE A 98 4.32 7.15 -10.46
C ILE A 98 3.99 7.52 -11.90
N ASN A 99 3.76 8.80 -12.15
CA ASN A 99 3.30 9.28 -13.45
C ASN A 99 4.37 9.03 -14.52
N GLY A 100 4.00 8.26 -15.54
CA GLY A 100 4.91 7.94 -16.64
C GLY A 100 5.88 6.79 -16.36
N ASN A 101 5.89 6.27 -15.13
CA ASN A 101 6.82 5.21 -14.74
C ASN A 101 6.11 3.91 -14.35
N SER A 102 4.80 3.89 -14.41
CA SER A 102 4.02 2.76 -13.90
C SER A 102 2.76 2.57 -14.72
N GLU A 103 2.16 1.40 -14.57
CA GLU A 103 0.79 1.16 -15.01
C GLU A 103 -0.11 1.50 -13.84
N ILE A 104 -1.20 2.24 -14.10
CA ILE A 104 -2.16 2.60 -13.06
C ILE A 104 -3.51 1.99 -13.41
N ARG A 105 -4.11 1.29 -12.44
CA ARG A 105 -5.45 0.76 -12.58
C ARG A 105 -6.33 1.40 -11.52
N PHE A 106 -7.30 2.19 -11.95
CA PHE A 106 -8.23 2.83 -11.03
C PHE A 106 -9.30 1.84 -10.60
N ILE A 107 -9.64 1.85 -9.32
CA ILE A 107 -10.66 0.95 -8.78
C ILE A 107 -12.00 1.66 -8.81
N LYS A 108 -13.00 0.99 -9.39
CA LYS A 108 -14.37 1.49 -9.40
C LYS A 108 -14.97 1.35 -8.00
N GLY A 109 -15.55 2.44 -7.49
CA GLY A 109 -16.12 2.46 -6.16
C GLY A 109 -15.07 2.56 -5.07
N ARG A 110 -15.51 2.50 -3.84
CA ARG A 110 -14.63 2.63 -2.68
C ARG A 110 -14.21 1.24 -2.21
N VAL A 111 -12.89 1.07 -2.01
CA VAL A 111 -12.38 -0.17 -1.43
C VAL A 111 -12.89 -0.28 0.00
N LYS A 112 -13.40 -1.45 0.35
CA LYS A 112 -13.90 -1.72 1.71
C LYS A 112 -12.80 -2.45 2.47
N PHE A 113 -12.00 -1.66 3.18
CA PHE A 113 -10.89 -2.21 3.94
C PHE A 113 -11.37 -2.92 5.19
N ILE A 114 -10.56 -3.84 5.67
CA ILE A 114 -10.85 -4.63 6.86
C ILE A 114 -10.05 -4.05 8.02
N ASN A 115 -10.75 -3.76 9.13
CA ASN A 115 -10.10 -3.33 10.35
C ASN A 115 -9.40 -4.54 10.97
N PRO A 116 -8.08 -4.52 11.17
CA PRO A 116 -7.36 -5.68 11.71
C PRO A 116 -7.80 -6.06 13.13
N ASP A 117 -8.29 -5.07 13.90
CA ASP A 117 -8.76 -5.31 15.25
C ASP A 117 -10.22 -5.78 15.30
N LYS A 118 -10.98 -5.57 14.24
CA LYS A 118 -12.39 -5.93 14.14
C LYS A 118 -12.66 -6.48 12.74
N PRO A 119 -12.24 -7.72 12.46
CA PRO A 119 -12.27 -8.23 11.08
C PRO A 119 -13.65 -8.39 10.47
N ASP A 120 -14.70 -8.37 11.30
CA ASP A 120 -16.07 -8.43 10.79
C ASP A 120 -16.55 -7.09 10.25
N ILE A 121 -15.84 -6.01 10.54
CA ILE A 121 -16.23 -4.66 10.13
C ILE A 121 -15.42 -4.24 8.92
N LYS A 122 -16.13 -3.90 7.84
CA LYS A 122 -15.52 -3.38 6.63
C LYS A 122 -15.79 -1.89 6.55
N THR A 123 -14.75 -1.12 6.30
CA THR A 123 -14.85 0.33 6.27
C THR A 123 -14.50 0.84 4.88
N PRO A 124 -15.44 1.52 4.21
CA PRO A 124 -15.12 2.11 2.90
C PRO A 124 -14.03 3.15 3.02
N SER A 125 -13.11 3.14 2.07
CA SER A 125 -12.08 4.16 2.01
C SER A 125 -12.74 5.54 1.81
N PRO A 126 -12.27 6.57 2.51
CA PRO A 126 -12.82 7.92 2.30
C PRO A 126 -12.44 8.53 0.96
N LYS A 127 -11.47 7.94 0.27
CA LYS A 127 -10.99 8.42 -1.01
C LYS A 127 -10.96 7.30 -2.03
N PRO A 128 -11.02 7.63 -3.34
CA PRO A 128 -10.86 6.59 -4.35
C PRO A 128 -9.48 5.96 -4.28
N SER A 129 -9.37 4.74 -4.76
CA SER A 129 -8.12 3.98 -4.70
C SER A 129 -7.64 3.63 -6.10
N MET A 130 -6.33 3.42 -6.20
CA MET A 130 -5.72 2.97 -7.44
C MET A 130 -4.67 1.90 -7.13
N ILE A 131 -4.43 1.06 -8.12
CA ILE A 131 -3.34 0.09 -8.09
C ILE A 131 -2.23 0.66 -8.96
N VAL A 132 -1.06 0.81 -8.38
CA VAL A 132 0.14 1.28 -9.08
C VAL A 132 1.06 0.10 -9.30
N ILE A 133 1.43 -0.15 -10.55
CA ILE A 133 2.23 -1.32 -10.91
C ILE A 133 3.52 -0.84 -11.55
N PHE A 134 4.60 -1.02 -10.84
CA PHE A 134 5.96 -0.82 -11.35
C PHE A 134 6.48 -2.17 -11.83
N LYS A 135 6.70 -2.29 -13.14
CA LYS A 135 7.22 -3.54 -13.70
C LYS A 135 8.04 -3.30 -14.97
#